data_f15623b8d8742cbbdcd0d0d241fa0dba
#
_entry.id   f15623b8d8742cbbdcd0d0d241fa0dba
#
_cell.length_a   1.000
_cell.length_b   1.000
_cell.length_c   1.000
_cell.angle_alpha   90.00
_cell.angle_beta   90.00
_cell.angle_gamma   90.00
#
_symmetry.space_group_name_H-M   'P 1'
#
loop_
_entity.id
_entity.type
_entity.pdbx_description
1 polymer ?
#
loop_
_entity_poly.entity_id
_entity_poly.type
_entity_poly.pdbx_seq_one_letter_code
_entity_poly.pdbx_strand_id
1 'polypeptide(L)'
;MKILVQFSGGKDSQACLIKTVKDYGKNNVTAVFCDTGWEHADTYIHIHKTCKQLGVELVTLKSSKYKDFVDMAIKKGRFPSKMARFCTLELKVIPMIDYILSQDDSFIIVQGIRAKESTARAKLDVECSYFKEYFYSGVKGLYHKKAVLKWCKTHDASVLRPIFNWSAQDVINYILASGQRPNPLYERGFSRVGCFPCIMCRMREVQLISKDVWAAKRLMDAEQKMKNETQNGSTFFPPTYIPKRFCANGEYPTIAEVFKYVNRNDAQLDLFEPEGGYSCMSLYHGLCE
;
A
#
# COMPACT_ATOMS: atom_id res chain seq x y z
N MET A 1 -12.01 23.10 -7.70
CA MET A 1 -11.46 22.15 -6.70
C MET A 1 -11.40 20.79 -7.34
N LYS A 2 -10.23 20.18 -7.45
CA LYS A 2 -9.98 18.89 -8.09
C LYS A 2 -10.12 17.75 -7.07
N ILE A 3 -10.50 16.57 -7.54
CA ILE A 3 -10.65 15.39 -6.69
C ILE A 3 -9.56 14.37 -7.07
N LEU A 4 -8.70 14.06 -6.11
CA LEU A 4 -7.61 13.11 -6.25
C LEU A 4 -8.00 11.80 -5.57
N VAL A 5 -8.14 10.71 -6.32
CA VAL A 5 -8.39 9.39 -5.75
C VAL A 5 -7.09 8.62 -5.65
N GLN A 6 -6.68 8.27 -4.43
CA GLN A 6 -5.52 7.41 -4.21
C GLN A 6 -5.84 5.99 -4.67
N PHE A 7 -5.29 5.59 -5.81
CA PHE A 7 -5.61 4.33 -6.48
C PHE A 7 -4.39 3.41 -6.54
N SER A 8 -4.35 2.43 -5.66
CA SER A 8 -3.26 1.45 -5.54
C SER A 8 -3.46 0.17 -6.37
N GLY A 9 -4.59 0.05 -7.09
CA GLY A 9 -4.98 -1.18 -7.79
C GLY A 9 -5.64 -2.23 -6.89
N GLY A 10 -5.84 -1.94 -5.60
CA GLY A 10 -6.62 -2.76 -4.68
C GLY A 10 -8.13 -2.51 -4.81
N LYS A 11 -8.94 -3.47 -4.34
CA LYS A 11 -10.41 -3.44 -4.47
C LYS A 11 -11.04 -2.19 -3.82
N ASP A 12 -10.53 -1.81 -2.65
CA ASP A 12 -11.11 -0.71 -1.87
C ASP A 12 -10.87 0.64 -2.57
N SER A 13 -9.66 0.88 -3.05
CA SER A 13 -9.34 2.08 -3.85
C SER A 13 -10.04 2.07 -5.21
N GLN A 14 -10.26 0.90 -5.82
CA GLN A 14 -11.04 0.76 -7.05
C GLN A 14 -12.50 1.15 -6.83
N ALA A 15 -13.13 0.65 -5.78
CA ALA A 15 -14.51 1.03 -5.44
C ALA A 15 -14.65 2.53 -5.18
N CYS A 16 -13.67 3.13 -4.47
CA CYS A 16 -13.61 4.57 -4.29
C CYS A 16 -13.53 5.32 -5.62
N LEU A 17 -12.65 4.89 -6.52
CA LEU A 17 -12.50 5.53 -7.83
C LEU A 17 -13.81 5.48 -8.63
N ILE A 18 -14.44 4.31 -8.71
CA ILE A 18 -15.72 4.12 -9.38
C ILE A 18 -16.80 5.02 -8.76
N LYS A 19 -16.92 5.01 -7.43
CA LYS A 19 -17.91 5.81 -6.71
C LYS A 19 -17.69 7.30 -6.92
N THR A 20 -16.44 7.76 -6.80
CA THR A 20 -16.11 9.17 -6.99
C THR A 20 -16.40 9.64 -8.41
N VAL A 21 -16.10 8.83 -9.42
CA VAL A 21 -16.44 9.14 -10.81
C VAL A 21 -17.95 9.24 -11.01
N LYS A 22 -18.72 8.36 -10.38
CA LYS A 22 -20.18 8.38 -10.44
C LYS A 22 -20.77 9.63 -9.76
N ASP A 23 -20.22 10.01 -8.62
CA ASP A 23 -20.76 11.09 -7.80
C ASP A 23 -20.39 12.49 -8.34
N TYR A 24 -19.17 12.64 -8.89
CA TYR A 24 -18.59 13.94 -9.26
C TYR A 24 -18.29 14.10 -10.75
N GLY A 25 -18.42 13.04 -11.54
CA GLY A 25 -18.12 13.05 -12.98
C GLY A 25 -16.61 12.90 -13.26
N LYS A 26 -16.30 12.17 -14.32
CA LYS A 26 -14.93 11.79 -14.70
C LYS A 26 -13.96 12.97 -14.92
N ASN A 27 -14.47 14.10 -15.38
CA ASN A 27 -13.66 15.29 -15.69
C ASN A 27 -13.14 16.01 -14.45
N ASN A 28 -13.71 15.75 -13.27
CA ASN A 28 -13.33 16.34 -12.01
C ASN A 28 -12.44 15.42 -11.17
N VAL A 29 -12.19 14.20 -11.65
CA VAL A 29 -11.52 13.12 -10.90
C VAL A 29 -10.21 12.74 -11.58
N THR A 30 -9.13 12.73 -10.80
CA THR A 30 -7.82 12.22 -11.21
C THR A 30 -7.45 11.05 -10.30
N ALA A 31 -7.11 9.90 -10.88
CA ALA A 31 -6.56 8.78 -10.16
C ALA A 31 -5.07 9.03 -9.90
N VAL A 32 -4.61 8.85 -8.66
CA VAL A 32 -3.20 9.03 -8.28
C VAL A 32 -2.64 7.70 -7.79
N PHE A 33 -1.63 7.21 -8.47
CA PHE A 33 -0.92 5.98 -8.15
C PHE A 33 0.51 6.28 -7.70
N CYS A 34 0.87 5.83 -6.49
CA CYS A 34 2.26 5.89 -6.02
C CYS A 34 2.97 4.60 -6.40
N ASP A 35 3.77 4.67 -7.46
CA ASP A 35 4.54 3.54 -7.98
C ASP A 35 5.78 3.31 -7.10
N THR A 36 5.81 2.18 -6.41
CA THR A 36 6.94 1.78 -5.57
C THR A 36 8.00 0.97 -6.31
N GLY A 37 7.76 0.64 -7.58
CA GLY A 37 8.58 -0.31 -8.35
C GLY A 37 8.52 -1.74 -7.80
N TRP A 38 7.56 -2.00 -6.88
CA TRP A 38 7.42 -3.28 -6.19
C TRP A 38 6.01 -3.88 -6.30
N GLU A 39 5.20 -3.41 -7.23
CA GLU A 39 3.89 -3.97 -7.52
C GLU A 39 4.01 -5.19 -8.46
N HIS A 40 2.97 -6.02 -8.50
CA HIS A 40 2.85 -7.12 -9.46
C HIS A 40 2.54 -6.57 -10.86
N ALA A 41 3.00 -7.22 -11.92
CA ALA A 41 2.74 -6.81 -13.30
C ALA A 41 1.24 -6.66 -13.60
N ASP A 42 0.41 -7.59 -13.10
CA ASP A 42 -1.04 -7.53 -13.26
C ASP A 42 -1.66 -6.31 -12.55
N THR A 43 -1.04 -5.82 -11.47
CA THR A 43 -1.52 -4.62 -10.78
C THR A 43 -1.33 -3.38 -11.66
N TYR A 44 -0.20 -3.23 -12.33
CA TYR A 44 0.01 -2.13 -13.28
C TYR A 44 -1.00 -2.20 -14.43
N ILE A 45 -1.19 -3.37 -15.02
CA ILE A 45 -2.18 -3.59 -16.10
C ILE A 45 -3.58 -3.24 -15.61
N HIS A 46 -3.94 -3.70 -14.42
CA HIS A 46 -5.25 -3.44 -13.82
C HIS A 46 -5.49 -1.96 -13.57
N ILE A 47 -4.51 -1.21 -13.04
CA ILE A 47 -4.60 0.23 -12.80
C ILE A 47 -4.88 0.96 -14.12
N HIS A 48 -4.09 0.73 -15.15
CA HIS A 48 -4.26 1.38 -16.44
C HIS A 48 -5.60 1.01 -17.09
N LYS A 49 -5.99 -0.26 -17.05
CA LYS A 49 -7.27 -0.73 -17.59
C LYS A 49 -8.46 -0.06 -16.90
N THR A 50 -8.44 -0.01 -15.57
CA THR A 50 -9.51 0.60 -14.77
C THR A 50 -9.66 2.08 -15.07
N CYS A 51 -8.56 2.84 -15.08
CA CYS A 51 -8.59 4.28 -15.39
C CYS A 51 -9.09 4.53 -16.82
N LYS A 52 -8.65 3.72 -17.81
CA LYS A 52 -9.11 3.81 -19.19
C LYS A 52 -10.61 3.53 -19.31
N GLN A 53 -11.12 2.50 -18.62
CA GLN A 53 -12.54 2.16 -18.63
C GLN A 53 -13.41 3.25 -18.02
N LEU A 54 -12.94 3.91 -16.95
CA LEU A 54 -13.65 5.03 -16.32
C LEU A 54 -13.46 6.36 -17.05
N GLY A 55 -12.52 6.44 -17.98
CA GLY A 55 -12.18 7.67 -18.71
C GLY A 55 -11.60 8.75 -17.82
N VAL A 56 -10.82 8.36 -16.79
CA VAL A 56 -10.16 9.27 -15.85
C VAL A 56 -8.67 9.37 -16.13
N GLU A 57 -8.10 10.54 -15.84
CA GLU A 57 -6.67 10.74 -15.86
C GLU A 57 -5.97 9.91 -14.79
N LEU A 58 -4.82 9.31 -15.12
CA LEU A 58 -3.94 8.62 -14.18
C LEU A 58 -2.64 9.40 -14.02
N VAL A 59 -2.40 9.88 -12.82
CA VAL A 59 -1.11 10.46 -12.41
C VAL A 59 -0.31 9.41 -11.65
N THR A 60 0.88 9.09 -12.15
CA THR A 60 1.80 8.14 -11.50
C THR A 60 2.91 8.91 -10.80
N LEU A 61 3.00 8.75 -9.48
CA LEU A 61 4.00 9.38 -8.63
C LEU A 61 5.10 8.38 -8.28
N LYS A 62 6.33 8.86 -8.24
CA LYS A 62 7.51 8.10 -7.82
C LYS A 62 8.31 8.89 -6.80
N SER A 63 9.07 8.18 -5.96
CA SER A 63 10.02 8.84 -5.07
C SER A 63 11.11 9.54 -5.89
N SER A 64 11.40 10.79 -5.55
CA SER A 64 12.53 11.54 -6.11
C SER A 64 13.88 11.04 -5.56
N LYS A 65 13.87 10.34 -4.43
CA LYS A 65 15.05 9.90 -3.69
C LYS A 65 15.45 8.46 -3.99
N TYR A 66 14.46 7.59 -4.25
CA TYR A 66 14.66 6.16 -4.41
C TYR A 66 14.09 5.68 -5.75
N LYS A 67 14.87 4.83 -6.43
CA LYS A 67 14.45 4.25 -7.70
C LYS A 67 13.23 3.33 -7.54
N ASP A 68 13.27 2.49 -6.51
CA ASP A 68 12.24 1.51 -6.20
C ASP A 68 12.35 1.06 -4.73
N PHE A 69 11.52 0.11 -4.34
CA PHE A 69 11.47 -0.48 -3.00
C PHE A 69 12.82 -1.12 -2.59
N VAL A 70 13.50 -1.81 -3.51
CA VAL A 70 14.76 -2.51 -3.21
C VAL A 70 15.90 -1.51 -3.03
N ASP A 71 16.01 -0.51 -3.92
CA ASP A 71 16.97 0.59 -3.79
C ASP A 71 16.78 1.34 -2.47
N MET A 72 15.54 1.59 -2.09
CA MET A 72 15.22 2.20 -0.80
C MET A 72 15.70 1.33 0.37
N ALA A 73 15.41 0.03 0.34
CA ALA A 73 15.80 -0.89 1.40
C ALA A 73 17.32 -0.96 1.55
N ILE A 74 18.06 -1.03 0.46
CA ILE A 74 19.53 -1.02 0.42
C ILE A 74 20.09 0.27 1.02
N LYS A 75 19.61 1.44 0.57
CA LYS A 75 20.05 2.75 1.09
C LYS A 75 19.70 2.95 2.57
N LYS A 76 18.68 2.26 3.09
CA LYS A 76 18.32 2.23 4.52
C LYS A 76 19.08 1.14 5.29
N GLY A 77 19.84 0.28 4.64
CA GLY A 77 20.59 -0.83 5.23
C GLY A 77 19.73 -1.98 5.75
N ARG A 78 18.42 -1.98 5.47
CA ARG A 78 17.47 -3.03 5.90
C ARG A 78 16.16 -2.99 5.16
N PHE A 79 15.45 -4.12 5.13
CA PHE A 79 14.06 -4.13 4.71
C PHE A 79 13.15 -3.41 5.72
N PRO A 80 12.04 -2.81 5.26
CA PRO A 80 11.01 -2.29 6.15
C PRO A 80 10.41 -3.43 6.99
N SER A 81 9.83 -3.07 8.13
CA SER A 81 9.16 -4.03 9.01
C SER A 81 7.78 -3.51 9.44
N LYS A 82 7.00 -4.35 10.11
CA LYS A 82 5.72 -3.96 10.70
C LYS A 82 5.83 -2.73 11.62
N MET A 83 6.93 -2.63 12.37
CA MET A 83 7.18 -1.53 13.30
C MET A 83 7.86 -0.32 12.64
N ALA A 84 8.51 -0.49 11.51
CA ALA A 84 9.25 0.56 10.82
C ALA A 84 8.92 0.55 9.31
N ARG A 85 7.74 1.08 8.99
CA ARG A 85 7.19 1.12 7.62
C ARG A 85 7.67 2.34 6.84
N PHE A 86 8.98 2.55 6.79
CA PHE A 86 9.53 3.66 6.02
C PHE A 86 9.26 3.55 4.51
N CYS A 87 8.91 2.36 3.98
CA CYS A 87 8.44 2.20 2.61
C CYS A 87 7.17 3.03 2.32
N THR A 88 6.26 3.11 3.29
CA THR A 88 5.06 3.93 3.17
C THR A 88 5.42 5.42 3.09
N LEU A 89 6.24 5.88 4.03
CA LEU A 89 6.67 7.29 4.08
C LEU A 89 7.41 7.69 2.80
N GLU A 90 8.45 6.94 2.45
CA GLU A 90 9.41 7.32 1.39
C GLU A 90 8.87 7.13 -0.03
N LEU A 91 8.02 6.11 -0.25
CA LEU A 91 7.56 5.76 -1.60
C LEU A 91 6.11 6.16 -1.89
N LYS A 92 5.34 6.58 -0.87
CA LYS A 92 3.93 6.96 -1.06
C LYS A 92 3.60 8.33 -0.47
N VAL A 93 3.88 8.53 0.82
CA VAL A 93 3.48 9.77 1.52
C VAL A 93 4.26 10.97 0.99
N ILE A 94 5.58 10.87 0.92
CA ILE A 94 6.44 11.96 0.41
C ILE A 94 6.09 12.33 -1.03
N PRO A 95 6.02 11.39 -1.99
CA PRO A 95 5.62 11.72 -3.36
C PRO A 95 4.24 12.39 -3.44
N MET A 96 3.29 11.98 -2.62
CA MET A 96 1.96 12.59 -2.60
C MET A 96 1.99 14.01 -2.03
N ILE A 97 2.77 14.26 -0.97
CA ILE A 97 2.96 15.62 -0.42
C ILE A 97 3.62 16.51 -1.45
N ASP A 98 4.70 16.06 -2.09
CA ASP A 98 5.40 16.83 -3.12
C ASP A 98 4.47 17.18 -4.29
N TYR A 99 3.64 16.22 -4.72
CA TYR A 99 2.65 16.46 -5.77
C TYR A 99 1.63 17.52 -5.35
N ILE A 100 1.05 17.42 -4.15
CA ILE A 100 0.07 18.42 -3.67
C ILE A 100 0.71 19.80 -3.57
N LEU A 101 1.92 19.91 -3.00
CA LEU A 101 2.62 21.18 -2.85
C LEU A 101 3.04 21.81 -4.19
N SER A 102 3.18 21.00 -5.24
CA SER A 102 3.50 21.48 -6.58
C SER A 102 2.31 22.05 -7.34
N GLN A 103 1.10 21.84 -6.82
CA GLN A 103 -0.12 22.31 -7.47
C GLN A 103 -0.60 23.62 -6.83
N ASP A 104 -1.13 24.51 -7.66
CA ASP A 104 -1.76 25.77 -7.24
C ASP A 104 -3.30 25.61 -7.24
N ASP A 105 -3.78 24.64 -6.45
CA ASP A 105 -5.22 24.30 -6.37
C ASP A 105 -5.54 23.68 -5.01
N SER A 106 -6.81 23.71 -4.62
CA SER A 106 -7.32 22.97 -3.46
C SER A 106 -7.91 21.63 -3.89
N PHE A 107 -7.82 20.60 -3.01
CA PHE A 107 -8.15 19.23 -3.34
C PHE A 107 -9.12 18.57 -2.36
N ILE A 108 -9.93 17.65 -2.89
CA ILE A 108 -10.51 16.54 -2.10
C ILE A 108 -9.68 15.31 -2.41
N ILE A 109 -9.11 14.69 -1.37
CA ILE A 109 -8.30 13.48 -1.49
C ILE A 109 -9.15 12.29 -1.03
N VAL A 110 -9.49 11.42 -1.95
CA VAL A 110 -10.32 10.24 -1.67
C VAL A 110 -9.44 9.06 -1.32
N GLN A 111 -9.75 8.42 -0.19
CA GLN A 111 -9.02 7.28 0.35
C GLN A 111 -9.90 6.05 0.49
N GLY A 112 -9.42 4.90 -0.03
CA GLY A 112 -10.09 3.60 0.06
C GLY A 112 -9.88 2.93 1.40
N ILE A 113 -10.36 3.54 2.49
CA ILE A 113 -10.22 3.03 3.85
C ILE A 113 -11.58 2.60 4.39
N ARG A 114 -11.63 1.41 5.01
CA ARG A 114 -12.82 0.88 5.68
C ARG A 114 -12.60 0.69 7.18
N ALA A 115 -13.58 1.07 8.00
CA ALA A 115 -13.52 0.93 9.46
C ALA A 115 -13.31 -0.54 9.90
N LYS A 116 -13.93 -1.49 9.20
CA LYS A 116 -13.86 -2.93 9.52
C LYS A 116 -12.50 -3.58 9.26
N GLU A 117 -11.56 -2.89 8.62
CA GLU A 117 -10.24 -3.47 8.33
C GLU A 117 -9.34 -3.58 9.57
N SER A 118 -9.47 -2.66 10.52
CA SER A 118 -8.74 -2.74 11.79
C SER A 118 -9.30 -1.78 12.83
N THR A 119 -9.03 -2.07 14.11
CA THR A 119 -9.38 -1.19 15.24
C THR A 119 -8.82 0.23 15.11
N ALA A 120 -7.66 0.38 14.52
CA ALA A 120 -7.06 1.70 14.31
C ALA A 120 -7.75 2.46 13.18
N ARG A 121 -8.17 1.76 12.08
CA ARG A 121 -8.94 2.40 11.01
C ARG A 121 -10.34 2.79 11.46
N ALA A 122 -10.97 2.00 12.31
CA ALA A 122 -12.27 2.33 12.89
C ALA A 122 -12.30 3.64 13.69
N LYS A 123 -11.15 4.13 14.12
CA LYS A 123 -10.99 5.40 14.87
C LYS A 123 -10.76 6.61 13.96
N LEU A 124 -10.66 6.41 12.65
CA LEU A 124 -10.45 7.51 11.72
C LEU A 124 -11.77 8.24 11.43
N ASP A 125 -11.67 9.54 11.19
CA ASP A 125 -12.81 10.34 10.75
C ASP A 125 -13.16 10.01 9.31
N VAL A 126 -14.44 10.09 8.93
CA VAL A 126 -14.90 9.93 7.53
C VAL A 126 -14.33 11.05 6.66
N GLU A 127 -14.26 12.26 7.23
CA GLU A 127 -13.72 13.47 6.62
C GLU A 127 -12.74 14.14 7.58
N CYS A 128 -11.62 14.64 7.08
CA CYS A 128 -10.63 15.39 7.84
C CYS A 128 -9.72 16.20 6.92
N SER A 129 -8.92 17.11 7.48
CA SER A 129 -7.83 17.74 6.71
C SER A 129 -6.76 16.68 6.38
N TYR A 130 -6.26 16.69 5.13
CA TYR A 130 -5.17 15.82 4.71
C TYR A 130 -3.88 16.04 5.53
N PHE A 131 -3.63 17.30 5.88
CA PHE A 131 -2.48 17.69 6.69
C PHE A 131 -2.80 17.81 8.19
N LYS A 132 -3.81 17.12 8.70
CA LYS A 132 -4.24 17.16 10.11
C LYS A 132 -3.08 17.05 11.10
N GLU A 133 -2.16 16.13 10.88
CA GLU A 133 -1.00 15.92 11.76
C GLU A 133 0.00 17.07 11.76
N TYR A 134 0.09 17.84 10.69
CA TYR A 134 0.95 19.01 10.61
C TYR A 134 0.44 20.15 11.48
N PHE A 135 -0.86 20.21 11.74
CA PHE A 135 -1.48 21.22 12.58
C PHE A 135 -1.43 20.86 14.07
N TYR A 136 -1.58 19.59 14.40
CA TYR A 136 -1.59 19.13 15.80
C TYR A 136 -0.20 18.79 16.36
N SER A 137 0.85 19.14 15.69
CA SER A 137 2.15 18.54 15.92
C SER A 137 2.95 19.16 17.06
N GLY A 138 3.01 18.44 18.17
CA GLY A 138 4.24 18.32 18.94
C GLY A 138 5.31 17.43 18.28
N VAL A 139 5.01 16.82 17.13
CA VAL A 139 5.93 15.91 16.41
C VAL A 139 6.99 16.73 15.70
N LYS A 140 8.25 16.54 16.09
CA LYS A 140 9.42 17.09 15.39
C LYS A 140 9.71 16.27 14.13
N GLY A 141 10.09 16.96 13.04
CA GLY A 141 10.63 16.29 11.85
C GLY A 141 9.60 15.82 10.81
N LEU A 142 8.41 16.38 10.78
CA LEU A 142 7.48 16.17 9.67
C LEU A 142 8.06 16.69 8.35
N TYR A 143 7.95 15.89 7.29
CA TYR A 143 8.47 16.20 5.97
C TYR A 143 7.88 17.51 5.44
N HIS A 144 8.75 18.44 5.03
CA HIS A 144 8.38 19.76 4.50
C HIS A 144 7.38 20.58 5.32
N LYS A 145 7.36 20.41 6.65
CA LYS A 145 6.38 21.06 7.54
C LYS A 145 6.16 22.54 7.23
N LYS A 146 7.24 23.31 7.06
CA LYS A 146 7.14 24.75 6.76
C LYS A 146 6.45 25.02 5.43
N ALA A 147 6.75 24.23 4.39
CA ALA A 147 6.13 24.33 3.07
C ALA A 147 4.64 23.98 3.13
N VAL A 148 4.28 22.89 3.81
CA VAL A 148 2.89 22.49 4.05
C VAL A 148 2.11 23.59 4.74
N LEU A 149 2.62 24.14 5.85
CA LEU A 149 1.96 25.22 6.58
C LEU A 149 1.84 26.52 5.76
N LYS A 150 2.80 26.80 4.89
CA LYS A 150 2.73 27.93 3.95
C LYS A 150 1.64 27.70 2.91
N TRP A 151 1.60 26.51 2.29
CA TRP A 151 0.62 26.13 1.27
C TRP A 151 -0.83 26.19 1.87
N CYS A 152 -1.04 25.67 3.06
CA CYS A 152 -2.33 25.67 3.75
C CYS A 152 -2.85 27.07 4.15
N LYS A 153 -2.11 28.14 3.92
CA LYS A 153 -2.61 29.51 4.10
C LYS A 153 -3.50 29.97 2.94
N THR A 154 -3.32 29.39 1.77
CA THR A 154 -4.00 29.79 0.53
C THR A 154 -4.82 28.66 -0.10
N HIS A 155 -4.51 27.42 0.26
CA HIS A 155 -5.14 26.22 -0.29
C HIS A 155 -5.61 25.28 0.80
N ASP A 156 -6.53 24.38 0.45
CA ASP A 156 -7.03 23.32 1.34
C ASP A 156 -6.90 21.95 0.69
N ALA A 157 -6.65 20.93 1.50
CA ALA A 157 -6.67 19.54 1.11
C ALA A 157 -7.50 18.77 2.15
N SER A 158 -8.72 18.42 1.79
CA SER A 158 -9.61 17.61 2.63
C SER A 158 -9.56 16.14 2.22
N VAL A 159 -9.75 15.25 3.18
CA VAL A 159 -9.84 13.80 2.97
C VAL A 159 -11.30 13.37 3.02
N LEU A 160 -11.69 12.52 2.07
CA LEU A 160 -12.99 11.86 2.03
C LEU A 160 -12.80 10.34 1.95
N ARG A 161 -13.56 9.58 2.76
CA ARG A 161 -13.55 8.10 2.79
C ARG A 161 -14.94 7.55 2.46
N PRO A 162 -15.32 7.50 1.18
CA PRO A 162 -16.70 7.24 0.77
C PRO A 162 -17.19 5.81 1.01
N ILE A 163 -16.28 4.86 1.30
CA ILE A 163 -16.60 3.46 1.58
C ILE A 163 -16.30 3.07 3.03
N PHE A 164 -16.14 4.06 3.93
CA PHE A 164 -15.65 3.85 5.30
C PHE A 164 -16.42 2.78 6.07
N ASN A 165 -17.75 2.75 5.93
CA ASN A 165 -18.63 1.80 6.64
C ASN A 165 -18.91 0.51 5.86
N TRP A 166 -18.33 0.32 4.67
CA TRP A 166 -18.61 -0.85 3.83
C TRP A 166 -17.89 -2.10 4.36
N SER A 167 -18.52 -3.26 4.13
CA SER A 167 -17.85 -4.56 4.27
C SER A 167 -16.98 -4.86 3.05
N ALA A 168 -16.09 -5.85 3.16
CA ALA A 168 -15.31 -6.31 2.02
C ALA A 168 -16.20 -6.84 0.88
N GLN A 169 -17.32 -7.47 1.23
CA GLN A 169 -18.29 -7.99 0.28
C GLN A 169 -19.03 -6.86 -0.45
N ASP A 170 -19.39 -5.78 0.26
CA ASP A 170 -20.03 -4.61 -0.37
C ASP A 170 -19.13 -3.99 -1.43
N VAL A 171 -17.81 -3.90 -1.14
CA VAL A 171 -16.80 -3.40 -2.09
C VAL A 171 -16.77 -4.26 -3.36
N ILE A 172 -16.68 -5.57 -3.23
CA ILE A 172 -16.66 -6.50 -4.37
C ILE A 172 -17.97 -6.41 -5.17
N ASN A 173 -19.10 -6.45 -4.49
CA ASN A 173 -20.42 -6.36 -5.12
C ASN A 173 -20.57 -5.06 -5.90
N TYR A 174 -20.11 -3.94 -5.33
CA TYR A 174 -20.16 -2.64 -5.99
C TYR A 174 -19.29 -2.57 -7.25
N ILE A 175 -18.08 -3.12 -7.21
CA ILE A 175 -17.19 -3.19 -8.37
C ILE A 175 -17.87 -4.01 -9.49
N LEU A 176 -18.39 -5.19 -9.16
CA LEU A 176 -19.06 -6.06 -10.12
C LEU A 176 -20.33 -5.43 -10.70
N ALA A 177 -21.14 -4.80 -9.85
CA ALA A 177 -22.36 -4.09 -10.29
C ALA A 177 -22.07 -2.88 -11.19
N SER A 178 -20.85 -2.33 -11.13
CA SER A 178 -20.41 -1.27 -12.03
C SER A 178 -19.86 -1.77 -13.38
N GLY A 179 -19.94 -3.08 -13.66
CA GLY A 179 -19.42 -3.70 -14.87
C GLY A 179 -17.90 -3.86 -14.90
N GLN A 180 -17.23 -3.69 -13.76
CA GLN A 180 -15.79 -3.89 -13.64
C GLN A 180 -15.46 -5.17 -12.88
N ARG A 181 -14.21 -5.59 -12.93
CA ARG A 181 -13.68 -6.71 -12.16
C ARG A 181 -12.60 -6.21 -11.20
N PRO A 182 -12.50 -6.78 -9.98
CA PRO A 182 -11.36 -6.55 -9.09
C PRO A 182 -10.04 -7.00 -9.73
N ASN A 183 -8.93 -6.61 -9.12
CA ASN A 183 -7.61 -7.05 -9.54
C ASN A 183 -7.53 -8.59 -9.57
N PRO A 184 -6.99 -9.20 -10.65
CA PRO A 184 -6.96 -10.66 -10.80
C PRO A 184 -6.16 -11.40 -9.73
N LEU A 185 -5.31 -10.72 -8.97
CA LEU A 185 -4.62 -11.34 -7.83
C LEU A 185 -5.59 -11.81 -6.74
N TYR A 186 -6.76 -11.19 -6.58
CA TYR A 186 -7.78 -11.69 -5.64
C TYR A 186 -8.33 -13.06 -6.07
N GLU A 187 -8.49 -13.30 -7.37
CA GLU A 187 -8.92 -14.60 -7.90
C GLU A 187 -7.85 -15.69 -7.68
N ARG A 188 -6.57 -15.30 -7.57
CA ARG A 188 -5.46 -16.21 -7.23
C ARG A 188 -5.33 -16.47 -5.73
N GLY A 189 -6.24 -15.94 -4.90
CA GLY A 189 -6.28 -16.17 -3.45
C GLY A 189 -5.49 -15.16 -2.61
N PHE A 190 -4.94 -14.09 -3.20
CA PHE A 190 -4.34 -13.02 -2.44
C PHE A 190 -5.41 -12.17 -1.77
N SER A 191 -5.29 -11.95 -0.48
CA SER A 191 -6.23 -11.11 0.28
C SER A 191 -5.90 -9.63 0.15
N ARG A 192 -4.67 -9.32 -0.26
CA ARG A 192 -4.13 -7.98 -0.34
C ARG A 192 -3.39 -7.74 -1.64
N VAL A 193 -3.74 -6.62 -2.28
CA VAL A 193 -3.15 -6.17 -3.53
C VAL A 193 -2.60 -4.75 -3.36
N GLY A 194 -1.44 -4.49 -3.92
CA GLY A 194 -0.65 -3.28 -3.85
C GLY A 194 0.81 -3.66 -4.03
N CYS A 195 1.71 -3.26 -3.14
CA CYS A 195 3.09 -3.77 -3.13
C CYS A 195 3.11 -5.30 -3.09
N PHE A 196 3.96 -5.95 -3.91
CA PHE A 196 3.93 -7.39 -4.08
C PHE A 196 5.32 -8.03 -4.09
N PRO A 197 5.62 -8.86 -3.09
CA PRO A 197 4.85 -9.07 -1.87
C PRO A 197 4.98 -7.89 -0.90
N CYS A 198 3.92 -7.64 -0.14
CA CYS A 198 3.99 -6.68 0.95
C CYS A 198 4.81 -7.27 2.11
N ILE A 199 5.57 -6.45 2.83
CA ILE A 199 6.25 -6.84 4.08
C ILE A 199 5.26 -7.33 5.16
N MET A 200 3.97 -7.09 4.96
CA MET A 200 2.87 -7.47 5.86
C MET A 200 2.11 -8.69 5.33
N CYS A 201 2.61 -9.37 4.29
CA CYS A 201 1.96 -10.57 3.75
C CYS A 201 1.87 -11.67 4.80
N ARG A 202 0.79 -12.45 4.71
CA ARG A 202 0.52 -13.58 5.61
C ARG A 202 1.19 -14.84 5.12
N MET A 203 1.30 -15.83 6.00
CA MET A 203 1.91 -17.12 5.63
C MET A 203 1.21 -17.79 4.45
N ARG A 204 -0.13 -17.72 4.37
CA ARG A 204 -0.88 -18.23 3.22
C ARG A 204 -0.50 -17.51 1.92
N GLU A 205 -0.36 -16.18 1.96
CA GLU A 205 0.08 -15.42 0.79
C GLU A 205 1.53 -15.76 0.40
N VAL A 206 2.40 -15.95 1.40
CA VAL A 206 3.78 -16.41 1.16
C VAL A 206 3.81 -17.82 0.56
N GLN A 207 2.90 -18.69 0.96
CA GLN A 207 2.75 -20.02 0.34
C GLN A 207 2.33 -19.89 -1.14
N LEU A 208 1.39 -18.99 -1.47
CA LEU A 208 1.03 -18.71 -2.86
C LEU A 208 2.22 -18.15 -3.65
N ILE A 209 2.96 -17.20 -3.07
CA ILE A 209 4.16 -16.60 -3.67
C ILE A 209 5.22 -17.66 -3.95
N SER A 210 5.43 -18.61 -3.02
CA SER A 210 6.44 -19.67 -3.18
C SER A 210 6.14 -20.62 -4.35
N LYS A 211 4.89 -20.69 -4.79
CA LYS A 211 4.44 -21.49 -5.95
C LYS A 211 4.46 -20.70 -7.27
N ASP A 212 4.59 -19.38 -7.20
CA ASP A 212 4.74 -18.52 -8.37
C ASP A 212 6.22 -18.25 -8.63
N VAL A 213 6.75 -18.85 -9.71
CA VAL A 213 8.18 -18.80 -10.05
C VAL A 213 8.71 -17.38 -10.17
N TRP A 214 7.93 -16.48 -10.79
CA TRP A 214 8.34 -15.08 -10.96
C TRP A 214 8.38 -14.34 -9.62
N ALA A 215 7.34 -14.48 -8.80
CA ALA A 215 7.26 -13.82 -7.52
C ALA A 215 8.30 -14.34 -6.53
N ALA A 216 8.50 -15.65 -6.47
CA ALA A 216 9.51 -16.28 -5.65
C ALA A 216 10.92 -15.80 -6.02
N LYS A 217 11.25 -15.84 -7.32
CA LYS A 217 12.55 -15.37 -7.82
C LYS A 217 12.78 -13.90 -7.48
N ARG A 218 11.81 -13.03 -7.76
CA ARG A 218 11.90 -11.59 -7.46
C ARG A 218 12.23 -11.31 -5.98
N LEU A 219 11.58 -12.05 -5.09
CA LEU A 219 11.79 -11.91 -3.66
C LEU A 219 13.19 -12.39 -3.24
N MET A 220 13.62 -13.55 -3.76
CA MET A 220 14.95 -14.09 -3.50
C MET A 220 16.06 -13.19 -4.06
N ASP A 221 15.89 -12.66 -5.26
CA ASP A 221 16.83 -11.72 -5.89
C ASP A 221 16.97 -10.44 -5.04
N ALA A 222 15.86 -9.93 -4.48
CA ALA A 222 15.88 -8.76 -3.61
C ALA A 222 16.66 -9.02 -2.30
N GLU A 223 16.48 -10.19 -1.68
CA GLU A 223 17.23 -10.57 -0.47
C GLU A 223 18.73 -10.76 -0.78
N GLN A 224 19.04 -11.42 -1.90
CA GLN A 224 20.43 -11.60 -2.32
C GLN A 224 21.12 -10.27 -2.62
N LYS A 225 20.42 -9.36 -3.29
CA LYS A 225 20.92 -8.02 -3.56
C LYS A 225 21.18 -7.24 -2.26
N MET A 226 20.26 -7.33 -1.30
CA MET A 226 20.44 -6.75 0.02
C MET A 226 21.71 -7.29 0.72
N LYS A 227 21.92 -8.60 0.69
CA LYS A 227 23.12 -9.23 1.28
C LYS A 227 24.42 -8.76 0.63
N ASN A 228 24.42 -8.56 -0.68
CA ASN A 228 25.60 -8.15 -1.42
C ASN A 228 25.96 -6.66 -1.20
N GLU A 229 24.96 -5.81 -1.03
CA GLU A 229 25.14 -4.35 -1.00
C GLU A 229 25.10 -3.75 0.40
N THR A 230 24.83 -4.56 1.45
CA THR A 230 24.81 -4.06 2.84
C THR A 230 25.72 -4.89 3.76
N GLN A 231 26.45 -4.23 4.66
CA GLN A 231 27.40 -4.89 5.57
C GLN A 231 26.75 -5.93 6.49
N ASN A 232 25.53 -5.67 6.98
CA ASN A 232 24.88 -6.51 7.99
C ASN A 232 23.85 -7.48 7.41
N GLY A 233 23.62 -7.48 6.09
CA GLY A 233 22.59 -8.27 5.42
C GLY A 233 21.27 -8.26 6.18
N SER A 234 20.16 -8.00 5.51
CA SER A 234 18.85 -8.04 6.16
C SER A 234 17.98 -9.04 5.43
N THR A 235 17.20 -9.79 6.17
CA THR A 235 16.19 -10.69 5.60
C THR A 235 14.87 -9.95 5.41
N PHE A 236 14.09 -10.39 4.42
CA PHE A 236 12.78 -9.78 4.14
C PHE A 236 11.78 -10.03 5.27
N PHE A 237 11.83 -11.20 5.89
CA PHE A 237 10.93 -11.58 6.97
C PHE A 237 11.56 -11.32 8.35
N PRO A 238 10.74 -10.92 9.36
CA PRO A 238 11.24 -10.69 10.71
C PRO A 238 11.62 -12.01 11.42
N PRO A 239 12.42 -11.95 12.51
CA PRO A 239 12.94 -13.13 13.19
C PRO A 239 11.87 -14.06 13.77
N THR A 240 10.67 -13.54 14.01
CA THR A 240 9.53 -14.31 14.57
C THR A 240 8.56 -14.82 13.50
N TYR A 241 8.90 -14.69 12.22
CA TYR A 241 7.99 -15.05 11.14
C TYR A 241 7.74 -16.56 11.06
N ILE A 242 8.78 -17.36 11.28
CA ILE A 242 8.70 -18.82 11.44
C ILE A 242 9.38 -19.24 12.76
N PRO A 243 9.07 -20.43 13.30
CA PRO A 243 9.73 -20.90 14.51
C PRO A 243 11.26 -21.02 14.34
N LYS A 244 12.04 -20.58 15.33
CA LYS A 244 13.51 -20.54 15.29
C LYS A 244 14.18 -21.86 14.88
N ARG A 245 13.60 -23.00 15.23
CA ARG A 245 14.12 -24.33 14.84
C ARG A 245 14.17 -24.60 13.34
N PHE A 246 13.52 -23.74 12.53
CA PHE A 246 13.54 -23.81 11.07
C PHE A 246 14.47 -22.77 10.43
N CYS A 247 15.18 -21.99 11.24
CA CYS A 247 16.15 -21.00 10.81
C CYS A 247 17.57 -21.57 11.01
N ALA A 248 18.35 -21.73 9.96
CA ALA A 248 19.70 -22.31 10.04
C ALA A 248 20.64 -21.48 10.96
N ASN A 249 20.50 -20.16 10.93
CA ASN A 249 21.32 -19.23 11.71
C ASN A 249 20.65 -18.74 13.01
N GLY A 250 19.55 -19.38 13.44
CA GLY A 250 18.94 -19.18 14.75
C GLY A 250 18.10 -17.93 14.96
N GLU A 251 18.21 -16.88 14.14
CA GLU A 251 17.51 -15.61 14.40
C GLU A 251 16.64 -15.13 13.24
N TYR A 252 17.20 -14.94 12.06
CA TYR A 252 16.52 -14.30 10.93
C TYR A 252 16.30 -15.31 9.80
N PRO A 253 15.04 -15.66 9.49
CA PRO A 253 14.77 -16.61 8.44
C PRO A 253 15.04 -16.03 7.06
N THR A 254 15.77 -16.78 6.25
CA THR A 254 15.88 -16.49 4.81
C THR A 254 14.57 -16.79 4.09
N ILE A 255 14.39 -16.21 2.91
CA ILE A 255 13.21 -16.48 2.08
C ILE A 255 13.10 -17.97 1.75
N ALA A 256 14.21 -18.65 1.46
CA ALA A 256 14.23 -20.09 1.19
C ALA A 256 13.73 -20.92 2.38
N GLU A 257 14.13 -20.57 3.60
CA GLU A 257 13.65 -21.23 4.81
C GLU A 257 12.16 -20.99 5.06
N VAL A 258 11.70 -19.76 4.83
CA VAL A 258 10.27 -19.43 4.94
C VAL A 258 9.46 -20.18 3.91
N PHE A 259 9.91 -20.25 2.64
CA PHE A 259 9.24 -21.04 1.60
C PHE A 259 9.18 -22.53 1.94
N LYS A 260 10.29 -23.08 2.46
CA LYS A 260 10.33 -24.48 2.92
C LYS A 260 9.34 -24.70 4.07
N TYR A 261 9.24 -23.76 5.02
CA TYR A 261 8.33 -23.86 6.14
C TYR A 261 6.85 -23.81 5.72
N VAL A 262 6.42 -22.82 4.93
CA VAL A 262 5.01 -22.65 4.55
C VAL A 262 4.46 -23.75 3.63
N ASN A 263 5.34 -24.52 3.00
CA ASN A 263 4.96 -25.66 2.14
C ASN A 263 4.98 -27.01 2.86
N ARG A 264 5.23 -27.03 4.17
CA ARG A 264 5.11 -28.27 4.98
C ARG A 264 3.65 -28.64 5.21
N ASN A 265 3.35 -29.94 5.30
CA ASN A 265 2.00 -30.41 5.59
C ASN A 265 1.53 -30.04 7.03
N ASP A 266 2.47 -29.88 7.96
CA ASP A 266 2.23 -29.49 9.35
C ASP A 266 2.48 -27.99 9.63
N ALA A 267 2.63 -27.17 8.60
CA ALA A 267 2.79 -25.74 8.77
C ALA A 267 1.52 -25.12 9.36
N GLN A 268 1.68 -24.40 10.47
CA GLN A 268 0.61 -23.58 10.99
C GLN A 268 0.47 -22.34 10.13
N LEU A 269 -0.44 -22.39 9.18
CA LEU A 269 -0.89 -21.23 8.43
C LEU A 269 -1.92 -20.47 9.25
N ASP A 270 -2.23 -19.24 8.85
CA ASP A 270 -3.17 -18.39 9.57
C ASP A 270 -4.52 -19.13 9.84
N LEU A 271 -4.89 -19.26 11.12
CA LEU A 271 -6.14 -19.95 11.55
C LEU A 271 -7.40 -19.13 11.24
N PHE A 272 -7.25 -17.80 11.15
CA PHE A 272 -8.36 -16.89 10.87
C PHE A 272 -8.04 -16.01 9.68
N GLU A 273 -8.90 -16.02 8.69
CA GLU A 273 -8.95 -14.98 7.66
C GLU A 273 -9.85 -13.85 8.18
N PRO A 274 -9.30 -12.74 8.70
CA PRO A 274 -10.13 -11.59 8.94
C PRO A 274 -10.62 -11.07 7.58
N GLU A 275 -11.88 -10.69 7.53
CA GLU A 275 -12.42 -9.98 6.38
C GLU A 275 -11.48 -8.82 6.00
N GLY A 276 -11.02 -8.81 4.77
CA GLY A 276 -10.28 -7.69 4.20
C GLY A 276 -8.77 -7.63 4.40
N GLY A 277 -8.14 -8.63 5.00
CA GLY A 277 -6.67 -8.63 5.16
C GLY A 277 -6.11 -7.59 6.16
N TYR A 278 -4.85 -7.73 6.53
CA TYR A 278 -4.16 -6.73 7.37
C TYR A 278 -4.06 -5.41 6.62
N SER A 279 -4.69 -4.39 7.16
CA SER A 279 -4.55 -3.05 6.65
C SER A 279 -3.15 -2.51 6.90
N CYS A 280 -2.56 -1.91 5.89
CA CYS A 280 -1.39 -1.08 6.05
C CYS A 280 -1.76 0.14 6.87
N MET A 281 -1.52 0.08 8.16
CA MET A 281 -1.67 1.25 9.01
C MET A 281 -0.54 2.22 8.70
N SER A 282 -0.85 3.28 8.01
CA SER A 282 0.00 4.44 7.96
C SER A 282 -0.16 5.24 9.25
N LEU A 283 0.94 5.63 9.87
CA LEU A 283 0.95 6.69 10.88
C LEU A 283 0.56 8.04 10.25
N TYR A 284 0.48 8.10 8.93
CA TYR A 284 0.19 9.27 8.12
C TYR A 284 -1.16 9.10 7.41
N HIS A 285 -2.27 9.23 8.13
CA HIS A 285 -3.64 9.30 7.59
C HIS A 285 -4.06 8.19 6.63
N GLY A 286 -3.61 6.95 6.84
CA GLY A 286 -4.04 5.84 6.01
C GLY A 286 -3.69 5.98 4.52
N LEU A 287 -2.59 6.65 4.19
CA LEU A 287 -2.08 6.82 2.83
C LEU A 287 -1.60 5.51 2.19
N CYS A 288 -1.82 4.38 2.86
CA CYS A 288 -1.53 3.06 2.35
C CYS A 288 -2.75 2.17 2.36
N GLU A 289 -3.11 1.69 1.23
CA GLU A 289 -3.62 0.36 1.06
C GLU A 289 -2.54 -0.62 0.68
#